data_3cf7e61a06264ed432f9e3c1efebacad
#
_entry.id   3cf7e61a06264ed432f9e3c1efebacad
#
_cell.length_a   1.000
_cell.length_b   1.000
_cell.length_c   1.000
_cell.angle_alpha   90.00
_cell.angle_beta   90.00
_cell.angle_gamma   90.00
#
_symmetry.space_group_name_H-M   'P 1'
#
loop_
_entity.id
_entity.type
_entity.pdbx_description
1 polymer ?
#
loop_
_entity_poly.entity_id
_entity_poly.type
_entity_poly.pdbx_seq_one_letter_code
_entity_poly.pdbx_strand_id
1 'polypeptide(L)'
;MNTQTRRPRSKRTNGFFVPAFENIVNEMMNTSLKDLQTEGKTQFSKPQANIRQTEEGYKLELALPGFGKEDVEIKVDKDALVISSTKENTDEVNFRLREFNYGGFERRFRLDETIDKSSIAASFEHGVLTITLSKIKPEPAKTIKIS
;
A
#
# COMPACT_ATOMS: atom_id res chain seq x y z
N MET A 1 -43.64 -32.10 -18.54
CA MET A 1 -42.97 -31.97 -17.22
C MET A 1 -41.92 -30.85 -17.32
N ASN A 2 -42.28 -29.69 -16.80
CA ASN A 2 -41.38 -28.51 -16.83
C ASN A 2 -40.60 -28.42 -15.51
N THR A 3 -39.36 -28.85 -15.55
CA THR A 3 -38.40 -28.59 -14.48
C THR A 3 -37.81 -27.19 -14.65
N GLN A 4 -38.36 -26.20 -13.97
CA GLN A 4 -37.77 -24.87 -13.87
C GLN A 4 -36.59 -24.91 -12.90
N THR A 5 -35.42 -24.92 -13.43
CA THR A 5 -34.17 -24.69 -12.67
C THR A 5 -34.14 -23.22 -12.22
N ARG A 6 -34.42 -22.99 -10.93
CA ARG A 6 -34.23 -21.69 -10.29
C ARG A 6 -32.73 -21.38 -10.23
N ARG A 7 -32.29 -20.39 -11.00
CA ARG A 7 -30.96 -19.79 -10.88
C ARG A 7 -30.84 -19.12 -9.52
N PRO A 8 -29.76 -19.35 -8.75
CA PRO A 8 -29.56 -18.63 -7.51
C PRO A 8 -29.35 -17.15 -7.80
N ARG A 9 -30.14 -16.30 -7.13
CA ARG A 9 -29.97 -14.85 -7.12
C ARG A 9 -28.60 -14.55 -6.51
N SER A 10 -27.67 -14.06 -7.32
CA SER A 10 -26.46 -13.42 -6.88
C SER A 10 -26.83 -12.26 -5.93
N LYS A 11 -26.44 -12.37 -4.66
CA LYS A 11 -26.48 -11.26 -3.73
C LYS A 11 -25.48 -10.23 -4.26
N ARG A 12 -25.96 -9.13 -4.83
CA ARG A 12 -25.17 -7.93 -5.07
C ARG A 12 -24.74 -7.44 -3.68
N THR A 13 -23.54 -7.76 -3.30
CA THR A 13 -22.84 -7.00 -2.26
C THR A 13 -22.58 -5.62 -2.84
N ASN A 14 -23.34 -4.63 -2.40
CA ASN A 14 -22.98 -3.22 -2.60
C ASN A 14 -21.70 -2.96 -1.82
N GLY A 15 -20.58 -3.41 -2.37
CA GLY A 15 -19.26 -2.94 -1.94
C GLY A 15 -19.20 -1.46 -2.30
N PHE A 16 -19.09 -0.63 -1.30
CA PHE A 16 -18.83 0.80 -1.45
C PHE A 16 -17.42 0.92 -2.07
N PHE A 17 -17.41 1.05 -3.39
CA PHE A 17 -16.21 1.03 -4.19
C PHE A 17 -15.55 2.41 -4.09
N VAL A 18 -14.43 2.51 -3.39
CA VAL A 18 -13.68 3.75 -3.27
C VAL A 18 -12.55 3.74 -4.30
N PRO A 19 -12.57 4.61 -5.32
CA PRO A 19 -11.57 4.63 -6.39
C PRO A 19 -10.13 4.72 -5.89
N ALA A 20 -9.90 5.38 -4.76
CA ALA A 20 -8.60 5.49 -4.12
C ALA A 20 -8.00 4.15 -3.70
N PHE A 21 -8.82 3.25 -3.18
CA PHE A 21 -8.38 1.93 -2.75
C PHE A 21 -7.98 1.05 -3.93
N GLU A 22 -8.73 1.12 -5.04
CA GLU A 22 -8.38 0.38 -6.25
C GLU A 22 -7.02 0.79 -6.82
N ASN A 23 -6.73 2.08 -6.86
CA ASN A 23 -5.45 2.55 -7.38
C ASN A 23 -4.29 2.00 -6.56
N ILE A 24 -4.41 1.95 -5.23
CA ILE A 24 -3.38 1.38 -4.36
C ILE A 24 -3.24 -0.14 -4.59
N VAL A 25 -4.36 -0.86 -4.66
CA VAL A 25 -4.35 -2.31 -4.90
C VAL A 25 -3.84 -2.64 -6.30
N ASN A 26 -4.27 -1.90 -7.33
CA ASN A 26 -3.81 -2.09 -8.69
C ASN A 26 -2.32 -1.81 -8.85
N GLU A 27 -1.79 -0.79 -8.19
CA GLU A 27 -0.35 -0.50 -8.17
C GLU A 27 0.44 -1.65 -7.53
N MET A 28 -0.04 -2.22 -6.42
CA MET A 28 0.56 -3.41 -5.81
C MET A 28 0.56 -4.60 -6.77
N MET A 29 -0.55 -4.88 -7.44
CA MET A 29 -0.68 -6.01 -8.36
C MET A 29 0.19 -5.82 -9.60
N ASN A 30 0.17 -4.64 -10.23
CA ASN A 30 0.98 -4.34 -11.41
C ASN A 30 2.48 -4.41 -11.13
N THR A 31 2.88 -4.00 -9.93
CA THR A 31 4.28 -4.08 -9.51
C THR A 31 4.71 -5.52 -9.34
N SER A 32 3.89 -6.37 -8.73
CA SER A 32 4.19 -7.80 -8.58
C SER A 32 4.31 -8.55 -9.90
N LEU A 33 3.49 -8.21 -10.91
CA LEU A 33 3.53 -8.84 -12.22
C LEU A 33 4.78 -8.44 -13.03
N LYS A 34 5.24 -7.20 -12.90
CA LYS A 34 6.46 -6.73 -13.57
C LYS A 34 7.71 -7.40 -13.00
N ASP A 35 7.72 -7.74 -11.72
CA ASP A 35 8.86 -8.38 -11.06
C ASP A 35 9.06 -9.84 -11.49
N LEU A 36 7.98 -10.53 -11.84
CA LEU A 36 8.05 -11.91 -12.35
C LEU A 36 8.68 -11.99 -13.76
N GLN A 37 8.77 -10.87 -14.48
CA GLN A 37 9.34 -10.80 -15.82
C GLN A 37 10.80 -10.36 -15.88
N THR A 38 11.40 -9.98 -14.75
CA THR A 38 12.78 -9.49 -14.70
C THR A 38 13.69 -10.51 -14.02
N GLU A 39 13.87 -11.66 -14.64
CA GLU A 39 14.97 -12.56 -14.29
C GLU A 39 16.29 -11.92 -14.73
N GLY A 40 17.08 -11.45 -13.78
CA GLY A 40 18.49 -11.16 -14.04
C GLY A 40 19.10 -9.85 -13.54
N LYS A 41 18.40 -8.97 -12.81
CA LYS A 41 19.01 -7.78 -12.22
C LYS A 41 18.66 -7.66 -10.76
N THR A 42 19.70 -7.57 -9.90
CA THR A 42 19.68 -7.28 -8.45
C THR A 42 18.27 -7.28 -7.85
N GLN A 43 17.89 -8.43 -7.31
CA GLN A 43 16.58 -8.58 -6.66
C GLN A 43 16.55 -7.66 -5.42
N PHE A 44 16.08 -6.43 -5.63
CA PHE A 44 15.54 -5.68 -4.52
C PHE A 44 14.34 -6.48 -4.00
N SER A 45 14.50 -7.08 -2.86
CA SER A 45 13.37 -7.77 -2.20
C SER A 45 12.32 -6.71 -1.92
N LYS A 46 11.16 -6.83 -2.54
CA LYS A 46 10.05 -5.95 -2.21
C LYS A 46 9.41 -6.39 -0.90
N PRO A 47 9.42 -5.57 0.13
CA PRO A 47 8.72 -5.86 1.38
C PRO A 47 7.24 -6.15 1.12
N GLN A 48 6.73 -7.16 1.79
CA GLN A 48 5.29 -7.46 1.75
C GLN A 48 4.51 -6.35 2.43
N ALA A 49 3.36 -6.02 1.87
CA ALA A 49 2.52 -4.95 2.37
C ALA A 49 1.07 -5.37 2.51
N ASN A 50 0.44 -4.91 3.58
CA ASN A 50 -1.00 -5.01 3.80
C ASN A 50 -1.60 -3.61 3.74
N ILE A 51 -2.77 -3.49 3.13
CA ILE A 51 -3.54 -2.25 3.11
C ILE A 51 -4.93 -2.56 3.63
N ARG A 52 -5.37 -1.80 4.61
CA ARG A 52 -6.73 -1.87 5.12
C ARG A 52 -7.40 -0.50 5.10
N GLN A 53 -8.67 -0.49 4.83
CA GLN A 53 -9.49 0.70 4.96
C GLN A 53 -9.91 0.89 6.42
N THR A 54 -9.93 2.13 6.87
CA THR A 54 -10.45 2.57 8.17
C THR A 54 -11.59 3.57 7.95
N GLU A 55 -12.28 3.96 9.00
CA GLU A 55 -13.32 5.00 8.91
C GLU A 55 -12.75 6.35 8.44
N GLU A 56 -11.53 6.66 8.85
CA GLU A 56 -10.88 7.94 8.55
C GLU A 56 -10.00 7.93 7.29
N GLY A 57 -9.71 6.76 6.72
CA GLY A 57 -8.82 6.64 5.56
C GLY A 57 -8.28 5.24 5.34
N TYR A 58 -6.96 5.10 5.32
CA TYR A 58 -6.28 3.83 5.07
C TYR A 58 -5.12 3.62 6.03
N LYS A 59 -4.82 2.37 6.30
CA LYS A 59 -3.64 1.94 7.04
C LYS A 59 -2.82 0.99 6.17
N LEU A 60 -1.58 1.38 5.90
CA LEU A 60 -0.60 0.61 5.15
C LEU A 60 0.40 0.02 6.15
N GLU A 61 0.67 -1.26 6.04
CA GLU A 61 1.63 -1.98 6.87
C GLU A 61 2.66 -2.67 5.97
N LEU A 62 3.95 -2.45 6.22
CA LEU A 62 5.03 -3.14 5.52
C LEU A 62 5.81 -4.02 6.49
N ALA A 63 6.02 -5.28 6.11
CA ALA A 63 6.88 -6.20 6.84
C ALA A 63 8.35 -5.94 6.49
N LEU A 64 9.11 -5.46 7.47
CA LEU A 64 10.51 -5.08 7.32
C LEU A 64 11.39 -5.79 8.36
N PRO A 65 11.49 -7.12 8.30
CA PRO A 65 12.30 -7.88 9.26
C PRO A 65 13.77 -7.46 9.13
N GLY A 66 14.42 -7.23 10.27
CA GLY A 66 15.84 -6.85 10.31
C GLY A 66 16.15 -5.39 9.98
N PHE A 67 15.13 -4.55 9.76
CA PHE A 67 15.28 -3.10 9.62
C PHE A 67 15.02 -2.38 10.94
N GLY A 68 15.72 -1.29 11.18
CA GLY A 68 15.40 -0.29 12.19
C GLY A 68 14.65 0.88 11.56
N LYS A 69 14.06 1.72 12.39
CA LYS A 69 13.38 2.94 11.91
C LYS A 69 14.32 3.89 11.18
N GLU A 70 15.60 3.88 11.54
CA GLU A 70 16.68 4.66 10.94
C GLU A 70 17.08 4.19 9.53
N ASP A 71 16.76 2.94 9.20
CA ASP A 71 17.07 2.35 7.91
C ASP A 71 16.04 2.70 6.82
N VAL A 72 14.88 3.27 7.21
CA VAL A 72 13.75 3.47 6.32
C VAL A 72 13.45 4.95 6.13
N GLU A 73 13.32 5.37 4.89
CA GLU A 73 12.93 6.71 4.51
C GLU A 73 11.53 6.71 3.90
N ILE A 74 10.70 7.68 4.28
CA ILE A 74 9.35 7.89 3.74
C ILE A 74 9.28 9.29 3.15
N LYS A 75 8.88 9.37 1.89
CA LYS A 75 8.70 10.63 1.17
C LYS A 75 7.34 10.68 0.49
N VAL A 76 6.78 11.88 0.39
CA VAL A 76 5.65 12.15 -0.50
C VAL A 76 6.19 12.92 -1.70
N ASP A 77 6.16 12.32 -2.86
CA ASP A 77 6.57 12.91 -4.13
C ASP A 77 5.35 13.08 -5.03
N LYS A 78 4.87 14.32 -5.15
CA LYS A 78 3.63 14.68 -5.88
C LYS A 78 2.43 13.90 -5.36
N ASP A 79 2.01 12.86 -6.08
CA ASP A 79 0.90 11.96 -5.77
C ASP A 79 1.35 10.55 -5.37
N ALA A 80 2.63 10.38 -5.05
CA ALA A 80 3.21 9.10 -4.66
C ALA A 80 3.78 9.14 -3.24
N LEU A 81 3.43 8.13 -2.45
CA LEU A 81 4.11 7.80 -1.22
C LEU A 81 5.26 6.85 -1.57
N VAL A 82 6.47 7.29 -1.32
CA VAL A 82 7.70 6.53 -1.59
C VAL A 82 8.29 6.06 -0.27
N ILE A 83 8.47 4.77 -0.14
CA ILE A 83 9.08 4.14 1.03
C ILE A 83 10.31 3.42 0.55
N SER A 84 11.47 3.75 1.07
CA SER A 84 12.73 3.24 0.58
C SER A 84 13.74 2.99 1.70
N SER A 85 14.70 2.12 1.40
CA SER A 85 15.88 1.91 2.21
C SER A 85 17.08 1.69 1.28
N THR A 86 18.20 2.27 1.65
CA THR A 86 19.50 2.08 0.97
C THR A 86 20.40 1.13 1.75
N LYS A 87 19.86 0.41 2.73
CA LYS A 87 20.63 -0.53 3.53
C LYS A 87 21.31 -1.57 2.64
N GLU A 88 22.62 -1.67 2.76
CA GLU A 88 23.38 -2.68 2.02
C GLU A 88 23.20 -4.05 2.68
N ASN A 89 23.03 -5.06 1.86
CA ASN A 89 23.02 -6.43 2.32
C ASN A 89 24.47 -6.97 2.24
N THR A 90 25.13 -7.05 3.38
CA THR A 90 26.52 -7.49 3.48
C THR A 90 26.66 -9.01 3.69
N ASP A 91 25.56 -9.75 3.72
CA ASP A 91 25.58 -11.18 3.98
C ASP A 91 26.02 -11.99 2.74
N GLU A 92 27.29 -12.37 2.71
CA GLU A 92 27.86 -13.36 1.76
C GLU A 92 27.50 -14.79 2.15
N VAL A 93 26.24 -15.05 2.53
CA VAL A 93 25.81 -16.38 2.95
C VAL A 93 25.16 -17.14 1.79
N ASN A 94 25.60 -18.37 1.54
CA ASN A 94 24.97 -19.25 0.57
C ASN A 94 23.67 -19.84 1.14
N PHE A 95 22.54 -19.27 0.75
CA PHE A 95 21.22 -19.78 1.11
C PHE A 95 20.83 -20.96 0.21
N ARG A 96 20.24 -21.99 0.77
CA ARG A 96 19.53 -23.02 -0.01
C ARG A 96 18.14 -22.53 -0.47
N LEU A 97 17.50 -21.73 0.34
CA LEU A 97 16.22 -21.06 0.05
C LEU A 97 16.30 -19.67 0.69
N ARG A 98 15.93 -18.66 -0.07
CA ARG A 98 15.84 -17.28 0.39
C ARG A 98 14.56 -16.65 -0.14
N GLU A 99 13.62 -16.37 0.76
CA GLU A 99 12.34 -15.76 0.44
C GLU A 99 12.30 -14.26 0.75
N PHE A 100 13.21 -13.80 1.61
CA PHE A 100 13.37 -12.38 1.90
C PHE A 100 14.85 -12.02 2.08
N ASN A 101 15.17 -10.74 1.97
CA ASN A 101 16.52 -10.23 2.23
C ASN A 101 16.46 -8.96 3.09
N TYR A 102 17.61 -8.58 3.64
CA TYR A 102 17.79 -7.38 4.46
C TYR A 102 18.33 -6.18 3.66
N GLY A 103 18.39 -6.29 2.34
CA GLY A 103 18.91 -5.24 1.47
C GLY A 103 17.93 -4.11 1.21
N GLY A 104 18.43 -3.09 0.54
CA GLY A 104 17.64 -1.92 0.17
C GLY A 104 16.42 -2.25 -0.68
N PHE A 105 15.42 -1.41 -0.62
CA PHE A 105 14.19 -1.53 -1.38
C PHE A 105 13.61 -0.15 -1.72
N GLU A 106 12.71 -0.12 -2.66
CA GLU A 106 11.84 1.01 -2.93
C GLU A 106 10.43 0.51 -3.22
N ARG A 107 9.45 1.07 -2.51
CA ARG A 107 8.02 0.86 -2.75
C ARG A 107 7.35 2.20 -3.01
N ARG A 108 6.52 2.25 -4.05
CA ARG A 108 5.72 3.43 -4.40
C ARG A 108 4.26 3.09 -4.34
N PHE A 109 3.49 3.96 -3.70
CA PHE A 109 2.03 3.86 -3.61
C PHE A 109 1.43 5.17 -4.10
N ARG A 110 0.55 5.09 -5.08
CA ARG A 110 -0.13 6.28 -5.57
C ARG A 110 -1.15 6.75 -4.55
N LEU A 111 -1.08 8.01 -4.19
CA LEU A 111 -2.02 8.68 -3.32
C LEU A 111 -3.11 9.35 -4.16
N ASP A 112 -4.34 9.10 -3.78
CA ASP A 112 -5.51 9.74 -4.36
C ASP A 112 -5.66 11.18 -3.84
N GLU A 113 -6.36 12.02 -4.57
CA GLU A 113 -6.64 13.42 -4.19
C GLU A 113 -7.45 13.55 -2.89
N THR A 114 -8.14 12.49 -2.48
CA THR A 114 -8.90 12.45 -1.23
C THR A 114 -8.02 12.28 0.00
N ILE A 115 -6.74 11.94 -0.16
CA ILE A 115 -5.80 11.75 0.94
C ILE A 115 -5.19 13.08 1.36
N ASP A 116 -5.29 13.37 2.65
CA ASP A 116 -4.60 14.49 3.26
C ASP A 116 -3.11 14.18 3.43
N LYS A 117 -2.30 14.65 2.49
CA LYS A 117 -0.85 14.44 2.48
C LYS A 117 -0.14 15.09 3.67
N SER A 118 -0.75 16.09 4.30
CA SER A 118 -0.17 16.78 5.47
C SER A 118 -0.36 16.01 6.78
N SER A 119 -1.32 15.08 6.82
CA SER A 119 -1.66 14.30 8.00
C SER A 119 -1.10 12.88 8.01
N ILE A 120 -0.23 12.54 7.07
CA ILE A 120 0.40 11.22 7.01
C ILE A 120 1.26 10.99 8.24
N ALA A 121 0.98 9.91 8.96
CA ALA A 121 1.73 9.50 10.15
C ALA A 121 2.32 8.11 9.95
N ALA A 122 3.49 7.88 10.53
CA ALA A 122 4.17 6.58 10.46
C ALA A 122 4.67 6.16 11.84
N SER A 123 4.60 4.85 12.11
CA SER A 123 5.21 4.22 13.27
C SER A 123 5.93 2.94 12.85
N PHE A 124 6.98 2.58 13.58
CA PHE A 124 7.75 1.37 13.32
C PHE A 124 7.89 0.57 14.61
N GLU A 125 7.29 -0.62 14.63
CA GLU A 125 7.30 -1.50 15.80
C GLU A 125 7.42 -2.97 15.37
N HIS A 126 8.23 -3.73 16.09
CA HIS A 126 8.39 -5.18 15.86
C HIS A 126 8.67 -5.59 14.40
N GLY A 127 9.44 -4.78 13.68
CA GLY A 127 9.73 -5.04 12.27
C GLY A 127 8.58 -4.74 11.30
N VAL A 128 7.56 -4.04 11.75
CA VAL A 128 6.43 -3.60 10.91
C VAL A 128 6.38 -2.08 10.85
N LEU A 129 6.48 -1.55 9.65
CA LEU A 129 6.21 -0.14 9.39
C LEU A 129 4.73 0.04 9.16
N THR A 130 4.10 0.86 9.97
CA THR A 130 2.68 1.22 9.84
C THR A 130 2.55 2.67 9.42
N ILE A 131 1.84 2.92 8.32
CA ILE A 131 1.57 4.28 7.81
C ILE A 131 0.06 4.49 7.80
N THR A 132 -0.36 5.57 8.44
CA THR A 132 -1.76 6.00 8.49
C THR A 132 -1.97 7.14 7.50
N LEU A 133 -2.94 6.95 6.62
CA LEU A 133 -3.33 7.87 5.56
C LEU A 133 -4.75 8.34 5.84
N SER A 134 -4.93 9.57 6.27
CA SER A 134 -6.25 10.15 6.54
C SER A 134 -6.84 10.77 5.27
N LYS A 135 -8.16 10.70 5.14
CA LYS A 135 -8.88 11.43 4.09
C LYS A 135 -9.04 12.88 4.47
N ILE A 136 -9.06 13.75 3.46
CA ILE A 136 -9.41 15.16 3.64
C ILE A 136 -10.83 15.21 4.20
N LYS A 137 -11.00 15.90 5.32
CA LYS A 137 -12.33 16.13 5.87
C LYS A 137 -13.09 17.09 4.96
N PRO A 138 -14.35 16.78 4.55
CA PRO A 138 -15.15 17.71 3.77
C PRO A 138 -15.35 19.00 4.54
N GLU A 139 -15.08 20.12 3.90
CA GLU A 139 -15.45 21.41 4.49
C GLU A 139 -16.97 21.51 4.61
N PRO A 140 -17.51 22.02 5.73
CA PRO A 140 -18.95 22.25 5.85
C PRO A 140 -19.41 23.26 4.81
N ALA A 141 -20.59 23.01 4.24
CA ALA A 141 -21.17 23.91 3.27
C ALA A 141 -21.24 25.35 3.80
N LYS A 142 -20.62 26.28 3.08
CA LYS A 142 -20.63 27.70 3.44
C LYS A 142 -21.88 28.37 2.90
N THR A 143 -22.72 28.87 3.79
CA THR A 143 -23.88 29.68 3.40
C THR A 143 -23.43 31.08 3.00
N ILE A 144 -23.70 31.44 1.76
CA ILE A 144 -23.44 32.80 1.27
C ILE A 144 -24.71 33.61 1.46
N LYS A 145 -24.64 34.68 2.23
CA LYS A 145 -25.73 35.64 2.35
C LYS A 145 -25.73 36.55 1.13
N ILE A 146 -26.87 36.68 0.50
CA ILE A 146 -27.09 37.63 -0.58
C ILE A 146 -27.34 39.02 0.06
N SER A 147 -26.53 39.96 -0.28
CA SER A 147 -26.71 41.35 0.14
C SER A 147 -27.52 42.17 -0.89
#